data_468083b0aae477b54e011280b63f8a79
#
_entry.id   468083b0aae477b54e011280b63f8a79
#
_cell.length_a   1.000
_cell.length_b   1.000
_cell.length_c   1.000
_cell.angle_alpha   90.00
_cell.angle_beta   90.00
_cell.angle_gamma   90.00
#
_symmetry.space_group_name_H-M   'P 1'
#
loop_
_entity.id
_entity.type
_entity.pdbx_description
1 polymer ?
#
loop_
_entity_poly.entity_id
_entity_poly.type
_entity_poly.pdbx_seq_one_letter_code
_entity_poly.pdbx_strand_id
1 'polypeptide(L)'
;MHTALPEYLLVTNGSNEPLRREDFRQLECVFGLMPNVIIYVKDRTRLWVACNSFALTFLNRQSHEEILGTREEDFFPKKIAASIREDDLRVINKGERIIERLEIVANERGQLVWVKTSKLPIVNETGDILGLVGVTTVLDLDARLPPKFDKFRKVVDEIDHQLESQLRVGDLAAIANMSESHFRRSFKQCFGIAPQEFILQQRLRRAATLLTDTDRTVLKISLDCGFGDQSHFCRQFARFFGESPGSYRRK
;
A
#
# COMPACT_ATOMS: atom_id res chain seq x y z
N MET A 1 -21.05 -25.02 3.62
CA MET A 1 -20.74 -24.82 2.19
C MET A 1 -19.86 -23.57 2.10
N HIS A 2 -18.54 -23.73 1.96
CA HIS A 2 -17.68 -22.62 1.61
C HIS A 2 -17.92 -22.33 0.13
N THR A 3 -18.70 -21.31 -0.18
CA THR A 3 -18.72 -20.73 -1.53
C THR A 3 -17.32 -20.17 -1.80
N ALA A 4 -16.58 -20.83 -2.68
CA ALA A 4 -15.31 -20.30 -3.16
C ALA A 4 -15.57 -18.89 -3.72
N LEU A 5 -14.78 -17.91 -3.27
CA LEU A 5 -14.83 -16.56 -3.85
C LEU A 5 -14.58 -16.68 -5.36
N PRO A 6 -15.26 -15.87 -6.19
CA PRO A 6 -15.03 -15.91 -7.63
C PRO A 6 -13.55 -15.68 -7.93
N GLU A 7 -13.03 -16.44 -8.90
CA GLU A 7 -11.61 -16.39 -9.23
C GLU A 7 -11.23 -15.15 -10.03
N TYR A 8 -12.22 -14.47 -10.62
CA TYR A 8 -12.08 -13.30 -11.49
C TYR A 8 -13.37 -12.49 -11.53
N LEU A 9 -13.30 -11.27 -12.04
CA LEU A 9 -14.47 -10.48 -12.42
C LEU A 9 -14.74 -10.70 -13.91
N LEU A 10 -15.91 -11.24 -14.25
CA LEU A 10 -16.34 -11.42 -15.64
C LEU A 10 -16.99 -10.12 -16.15
N VAL A 11 -16.53 -9.66 -17.32
CA VAL A 11 -17.16 -8.56 -18.06
C VAL A 11 -17.77 -9.13 -19.34
N THR A 12 -19.06 -8.94 -19.52
CA THR A 12 -19.85 -9.51 -20.64
C THR A 12 -19.91 -8.60 -21.87
N ASN A 13 -19.14 -7.52 -21.90
CA ASN A 13 -19.07 -6.67 -23.08
C ASN A 13 -18.23 -7.35 -24.16
N GLY A 14 -18.87 -7.76 -25.24
CA GLY A 14 -18.36 -8.51 -26.37
C GLY A 14 -16.84 -8.53 -26.60
N SER A 15 -16.36 -9.58 -27.18
CA SER A 15 -14.95 -9.94 -27.38
C SER A 15 -14.02 -8.76 -27.71
N ASN A 16 -12.99 -8.54 -26.91
CA ASN A 16 -11.85 -7.65 -27.14
C ASN A 16 -12.08 -6.12 -27.09
N GLU A 17 -13.19 -5.61 -26.61
CA GLU A 17 -13.30 -4.19 -26.37
C GLU A 17 -12.49 -3.76 -25.12
N PRO A 18 -11.82 -2.57 -25.17
CA PRO A 18 -11.11 -2.06 -24.01
C PRO A 18 -12.10 -1.75 -22.87
N LEU A 19 -11.66 -1.94 -21.62
CA LEU A 19 -12.42 -1.59 -20.43
C LEU A 19 -12.77 -0.10 -20.46
N ARG A 20 -14.05 0.24 -20.22
CA ARG A 20 -14.55 1.61 -20.19
C ARG A 20 -15.09 1.96 -18.80
N ARG A 21 -15.02 3.21 -18.42
CA ARG A 21 -15.54 3.68 -17.14
C ARG A 21 -17.03 3.37 -16.96
N GLU A 22 -17.81 3.49 -18.02
CA GLU A 22 -19.26 3.20 -18.00
C GLU A 22 -19.58 1.79 -17.49
N ASP A 23 -18.72 0.82 -17.77
CA ASP A 23 -18.88 -0.58 -17.37
C ASP A 23 -18.83 -0.73 -15.82
N PHE A 24 -18.25 0.25 -15.12
CA PHE A 24 -18.01 0.22 -13.68
C PHE A 24 -18.78 1.26 -12.89
N ARG A 25 -19.65 2.07 -13.52
CA ARG A 25 -20.41 3.14 -12.83
C ARG A 25 -21.22 2.65 -11.64
N GLN A 26 -21.83 1.47 -11.75
CA GLN A 26 -22.59 0.90 -10.63
C GLN A 26 -21.68 0.57 -9.44
N LEU A 27 -20.49 0.04 -9.70
CA LEU A 27 -19.48 -0.20 -8.66
C LEU A 27 -19.02 1.12 -8.04
N GLU A 28 -18.75 2.16 -8.83
CA GLU A 28 -18.39 3.49 -8.34
C GLU A 28 -19.46 4.03 -7.36
N CYS A 29 -20.75 3.92 -7.72
CA CYS A 29 -21.86 4.39 -6.88
C CYS A 29 -21.96 3.61 -5.57
N VAL A 30 -21.98 2.27 -5.63
CA VAL A 30 -22.17 1.42 -4.43
C VAL A 30 -20.98 1.57 -3.47
N PHE A 31 -19.77 1.57 -3.99
CA PHE A 31 -18.56 1.67 -3.16
C PHE A 31 -18.17 3.09 -2.79
N GLY A 32 -18.76 4.11 -3.45
CA GLY A 32 -18.66 5.50 -3.01
C GLY A 32 -19.30 5.75 -1.64
N LEU A 33 -20.18 4.86 -1.19
CA LEU A 33 -20.80 4.91 0.14
C LEU A 33 -19.92 4.28 1.24
N MET A 34 -18.83 3.59 0.89
CA MET A 34 -17.96 2.92 1.85
C MET A 34 -16.80 3.85 2.24
N PRO A 35 -16.74 4.33 3.49
CA PRO A 35 -15.61 5.10 3.98
C PRO A 35 -14.35 4.22 4.03
N ASN A 36 -13.19 4.82 3.78
CA ASN A 36 -11.89 4.16 3.86
C ASN A 36 -11.67 3.00 2.87
N VAL A 37 -12.51 2.86 1.83
CA VAL A 37 -12.36 1.83 0.80
C VAL A 37 -12.15 2.47 -0.56
N ILE A 38 -11.01 2.20 -1.17
CA ILE A 38 -10.68 2.55 -2.54
C ILE A 38 -11.01 1.36 -3.42
N ILE A 39 -11.83 1.57 -4.45
CA ILE A 39 -12.04 0.61 -5.52
C ILE A 39 -11.56 1.24 -6.82
N TYR A 40 -10.85 0.47 -7.59
CA TYR A 40 -10.30 0.92 -8.86
C TYR A 40 -10.23 -0.21 -9.87
N VAL A 41 -10.27 0.19 -11.13
CA VAL A 41 -10.10 -0.67 -12.29
C VAL A 41 -8.94 -0.15 -13.12
N LYS A 42 -8.10 -1.06 -13.58
CA LYS A 42 -7.01 -0.78 -14.52
C LYS A 42 -7.10 -1.69 -15.73
N ASP A 43 -6.70 -1.16 -16.86
CA ASP A 43 -6.56 -1.91 -18.10
C ASP A 43 -5.29 -2.79 -18.13
N ARG A 44 -5.07 -3.49 -19.24
CA ARG A 44 -3.88 -4.33 -19.47
C ARG A 44 -2.57 -3.54 -19.43
N THR A 45 -2.61 -2.25 -19.69
CA THR A 45 -1.43 -1.36 -19.64
C THR A 45 -1.23 -0.72 -18.28
N ARG A 46 -2.06 -1.08 -17.30
CA ARG A 46 -2.10 -0.57 -15.91
C ARG A 46 -2.59 0.88 -15.80
N LEU A 47 -3.22 1.43 -16.82
CA LEU A 47 -3.86 2.73 -16.72
C LEU A 47 -5.15 2.62 -15.90
N TRP A 48 -5.39 3.60 -15.05
CA TRP A 48 -6.64 3.71 -14.30
C TRP A 48 -7.80 3.98 -15.27
N VAL A 49 -8.82 3.12 -15.25
CA VAL A 49 -10.04 3.21 -16.07
C VAL A 49 -11.22 3.70 -15.25
N ALA A 50 -11.32 3.28 -14.00
CA ALA A 50 -12.40 3.68 -13.10
C ALA A 50 -11.91 3.69 -11.65
N CYS A 51 -12.51 4.53 -10.81
CA CYS A 51 -12.32 4.51 -9.36
C CYS A 51 -13.47 5.18 -8.63
N ASN A 52 -13.70 4.82 -7.37
CA ASN A 52 -14.72 5.47 -6.54
C ASN A 52 -14.27 6.84 -5.99
N SER A 53 -15.20 7.60 -5.44
CA SER A 53 -14.96 8.95 -4.92
C SER A 53 -13.93 8.99 -3.79
N PHE A 54 -13.81 7.94 -2.98
CA PHE A 54 -12.81 7.89 -1.93
C PHE A 54 -11.37 7.84 -2.48
N ALA A 55 -11.16 7.28 -3.68
CA ALA A 55 -9.87 7.35 -4.37
C ALA A 55 -9.43 8.79 -4.64
N LEU A 56 -10.37 9.69 -5.00
CA LEU A 56 -10.07 11.11 -5.22
C LEU A 56 -9.54 11.75 -3.94
N THR A 57 -10.25 11.55 -2.84
CA THR A 57 -9.85 12.06 -1.52
C THR A 57 -8.49 11.52 -1.13
N PHE A 58 -8.29 10.20 -1.24
CA PHE A 58 -7.06 9.53 -0.84
C PHE A 58 -5.82 9.98 -1.65
N LEU A 59 -6.01 10.30 -2.92
CA LEU A 59 -4.95 10.75 -3.82
C LEU A 59 -4.86 12.29 -3.92
N ASN A 60 -5.66 13.03 -3.13
CA ASN A 60 -5.77 14.50 -3.18
C ASN A 60 -6.03 15.02 -4.60
N ARG A 61 -7.09 14.50 -5.23
CA ARG A 61 -7.54 14.91 -6.56
C ARG A 61 -8.96 15.47 -6.50
N GLN A 62 -9.26 16.41 -7.39
CA GLN A 62 -10.55 17.09 -7.41
C GLN A 62 -11.54 16.37 -8.32
N SER A 63 -11.06 15.68 -9.32
CA SER A 63 -11.91 15.01 -10.30
C SER A 63 -11.32 13.65 -10.77
N HIS A 64 -12.17 12.83 -11.37
CA HIS A 64 -11.75 11.54 -11.93
C HIS A 64 -10.79 11.74 -13.12
N GLU A 65 -10.93 12.83 -13.88
CA GLU A 65 -10.10 13.14 -15.04
C GLU A 65 -8.61 13.29 -14.67
N GLU A 66 -8.32 13.66 -13.41
CA GLU A 66 -6.95 13.74 -12.91
C GLU A 66 -6.32 12.37 -12.59
N ILE A 67 -7.15 11.31 -12.52
CA ILE A 67 -6.71 9.94 -12.20
C ILE A 67 -6.80 9.05 -13.42
N LEU A 68 -7.88 9.16 -14.20
CA LEU A 68 -8.10 8.28 -15.35
C LEU A 68 -7.01 8.46 -16.41
N GLY A 69 -6.50 7.34 -16.92
CA GLY A 69 -5.41 7.34 -17.89
C GLY A 69 -4.01 7.53 -17.28
N THR A 70 -3.89 7.62 -15.96
CA THR A 70 -2.61 7.72 -15.26
C THR A 70 -2.16 6.36 -14.70
N ARG A 71 -0.99 6.33 -14.02
CA ARG A 71 -0.42 5.16 -13.34
C ARG A 71 -0.01 5.50 -11.92
N GLU A 72 0.34 4.50 -11.13
CA GLU A 72 0.83 4.65 -9.76
C GLU A 72 2.06 5.54 -9.64
N GLU A 73 2.90 5.52 -10.67
CA GLU A 73 4.11 6.34 -10.74
C GLU A 73 3.82 7.85 -10.67
N ASP A 74 2.58 8.26 -11.00
CA ASP A 74 2.13 9.66 -10.97
C ASP A 74 1.66 10.12 -9.57
N PHE A 75 1.42 9.16 -8.65
CA PHE A 75 0.85 9.44 -7.33
C PHE A 75 1.74 9.03 -6.17
N PHE A 76 2.46 7.91 -6.32
CA PHE A 76 3.15 7.28 -5.20
C PHE A 76 4.66 7.42 -5.30
N PRO A 77 5.34 7.45 -4.13
CA PRO A 77 6.80 7.37 -4.07
C PRO A 77 7.32 6.17 -4.87
N LYS A 78 8.45 6.36 -5.54
CA LYS A 78 9.03 5.42 -6.51
C LYS A 78 9.07 3.95 -6.05
N LYS A 79 9.39 3.71 -4.77
CA LYS A 79 9.45 2.36 -4.22
C LYS A 79 8.06 1.74 -4.04
N ILE A 80 7.08 2.54 -3.61
CA ILE A 80 5.68 2.11 -3.46
C ILE A 80 5.10 1.81 -4.85
N ALA A 81 5.25 2.72 -5.80
CA ALA A 81 4.80 2.54 -7.17
C ALA A 81 5.40 1.28 -7.81
N ALA A 82 6.69 0.99 -7.58
CA ALA A 82 7.32 -0.22 -8.07
C ALA A 82 6.71 -1.51 -7.50
N SER A 83 6.39 -1.52 -6.19
CA SER A 83 5.73 -2.67 -5.55
C SER A 83 4.32 -2.89 -6.09
N ILE A 84 3.54 -1.80 -6.25
CA ILE A 84 2.18 -1.86 -6.82
C ILE A 84 2.23 -2.39 -8.26
N ARG A 85 3.19 -1.89 -9.05
CA ARG A 85 3.42 -2.34 -10.44
C ARG A 85 3.74 -3.83 -10.53
N GLU A 86 4.61 -4.34 -9.67
CA GLU A 86 4.95 -5.77 -9.65
C GLU A 86 3.72 -6.63 -9.43
N ASP A 87 2.88 -6.27 -8.48
CA ASP A 87 1.63 -6.96 -8.20
C ASP A 87 0.64 -6.87 -9.35
N ASP A 88 0.46 -5.69 -9.95
CA ASP A 88 -0.43 -5.51 -11.09
C ASP A 88 -0.01 -6.40 -12.27
N LEU A 89 1.29 -6.48 -12.55
CA LEU A 89 1.82 -7.34 -13.62
C LEU A 89 1.63 -8.83 -13.32
N ARG A 90 1.67 -9.26 -12.06
CA ARG A 90 1.37 -10.64 -11.68
C ARG A 90 -0.11 -10.96 -11.95
N VAL A 91 -1.01 -10.05 -11.59
CA VAL A 91 -2.44 -10.22 -11.84
C VAL A 91 -2.74 -10.21 -13.34
N ILE A 92 -2.24 -9.23 -14.09
CA ILE A 92 -2.54 -9.05 -15.51
C ILE A 92 -1.89 -10.14 -16.40
N ASN A 93 -0.62 -10.48 -16.15
CA ASN A 93 0.12 -11.38 -17.03
C ASN A 93 -0.03 -12.86 -16.65
N LYS A 94 -0.31 -13.17 -15.38
CA LYS A 94 -0.35 -14.54 -14.87
C LYS A 94 -1.72 -14.96 -14.34
N GLY A 95 -2.69 -14.05 -14.27
CA GLY A 95 -4.00 -14.31 -13.66
C GLY A 95 -3.92 -14.55 -12.15
N GLU A 96 -2.79 -14.20 -11.49
CA GLU A 96 -2.64 -14.40 -10.06
C GLU A 96 -3.61 -13.50 -9.30
N ARG A 97 -4.19 -14.03 -8.22
CA ARG A 97 -5.01 -13.26 -7.30
C ARG A 97 -4.17 -12.79 -6.12
N ILE A 98 -4.35 -11.54 -5.75
CA ILE A 98 -3.80 -10.99 -4.52
C ILE A 98 -4.97 -10.79 -3.56
N ILE A 99 -4.92 -11.44 -2.41
CA ILE A 99 -6.03 -11.40 -1.46
C ILE A 99 -5.54 -10.87 -0.11
N GLU A 100 -6.17 -9.78 0.34
CA GLU A 100 -5.92 -9.16 1.64
C GLU A 100 -4.44 -8.94 1.97
N ARG A 101 -3.66 -8.53 0.98
CA ARG A 101 -2.27 -8.15 1.18
C ARG A 101 -2.19 -6.88 2.01
N LEU A 102 -1.40 -6.94 3.07
CA LEU A 102 -1.10 -5.75 3.87
C LEU A 102 0.10 -5.03 3.27
N GLU A 103 -0.03 -3.74 3.04
CA GLU A 103 1.02 -2.90 2.46
C GLU A 103 0.97 -1.47 3.01
N ILE A 104 2.01 -0.71 2.77
CA ILE A 104 2.09 0.70 3.17
C ILE A 104 2.08 1.54 1.90
N VAL A 105 1.16 2.50 1.86
CA VAL A 105 1.05 3.48 0.77
C VAL A 105 1.05 4.91 1.34
N ALA A 106 1.32 5.90 0.49
CA ALA A 106 1.20 7.29 0.88
C ALA A 106 -0.24 7.79 0.66
N ASN A 107 -0.81 8.49 1.65
CA ASN A 107 -2.08 9.19 1.51
C ASN A 107 -1.89 10.57 0.86
N GLU A 108 -2.97 11.36 0.76
CA GLU A 108 -3.00 12.72 0.19
C GLU A 108 -2.04 13.71 0.84
N ARG A 109 -1.64 13.46 2.10
CA ARG A 109 -0.68 14.30 2.84
C ARG A 109 0.75 13.78 2.75
N GLY A 110 0.98 12.76 1.91
CA GLY A 110 2.27 12.07 1.83
C GLY A 110 2.59 11.20 3.05
N GLN A 111 1.64 11.06 3.99
CA GLN A 111 1.82 10.20 5.15
C GLN A 111 1.67 8.74 4.75
N LEU A 112 2.55 7.89 5.25
CA LEU A 112 2.47 6.46 5.02
C LEU A 112 1.38 5.85 5.90
N VAL A 113 0.41 5.20 5.27
CA VAL A 113 -0.70 4.55 5.95
C VAL A 113 -0.74 3.07 5.58
N TRP A 114 -1.23 2.26 6.53
CA TRP A 114 -1.48 0.87 6.28
C TRP A 114 -2.73 0.69 5.44
N VAL A 115 -2.62 -0.17 4.44
CA VAL A 115 -3.76 -0.57 3.63
C VAL A 115 -3.79 -2.09 3.49
N LYS A 116 -5.00 -2.61 3.29
CA LYS A 116 -5.25 -4.00 2.96
C LYS A 116 -5.79 -4.05 1.54
N THR A 117 -5.04 -4.64 0.61
CA THR A 117 -5.37 -4.65 -0.81
C THR A 117 -5.69 -6.06 -1.30
N SER A 118 -6.76 -6.17 -2.07
CA SER A 118 -7.07 -7.36 -2.88
C SER A 118 -7.15 -6.95 -4.34
N LYS A 119 -6.61 -7.80 -5.23
CA LYS A 119 -6.62 -7.58 -6.69
C LYS A 119 -7.04 -8.86 -7.38
N LEU A 120 -7.96 -8.76 -8.32
CA LEU A 120 -8.45 -9.86 -9.14
C LEU A 120 -8.31 -9.50 -10.63
N PRO A 121 -8.03 -10.47 -11.51
CA PRO A 121 -8.08 -10.24 -12.94
C PRO A 121 -9.53 -9.99 -13.40
N ILE A 122 -9.67 -9.13 -14.39
CA ILE A 122 -10.91 -8.94 -15.16
C ILE A 122 -10.73 -9.72 -16.44
N VAL A 123 -11.67 -10.62 -16.74
CA VAL A 123 -11.64 -11.45 -17.94
C VAL A 123 -12.87 -11.23 -18.80
N ASN A 124 -12.72 -11.46 -20.11
CA ASN A 124 -13.84 -11.53 -21.02
C ASN A 124 -14.44 -12.95 -21.07
N GLU A 125 -15.46 -13.15 -21.90
CA GLU A 125 -16.14 -14.45 -22.09
C GLU A 125 -15.21 -15.54 -22.65
N THR A 126 -14.14 -15.16 -23.34
CA THR A 126 -13.14 -16.09 -23.89
C THR A 126 -12.03 -16.45 -22.87
N GLY A 127 -12.04 -15.81 -21.69
CA GLY A 127 -11.05 -16.03 -20.64
C GLY A 127 -9.79 -15.17 -20.78
N ASP A 128 -9.76 -14.22 -21.74
CA ASP A 128 -8.64 -13.31 -21.89
C ASP A 128 -8.66 -12.23 -20.80
N ILE A 129 -7.52 -11.96 -20.19
CA ILE A 129 -7.40 -10.93 -19.16
C ILE A 129 -7.43 -9.54 -19.82
N LEU A 130 -8.42 -8.73 -19.49
CA LEU A 130 -8.59 -7.36 -19.97
C LEU A 130 -7.95 -6.32 -19.06
N GLY A 131 -7.67 -6.67 -17.80
CA GLY A 131 -7.13 -5.78 -16.81
C GLY A 131 -7.27 -6.35 -15.40
N LEU A 132 -7.37 -5.49 -14.42
CA LEU A 132 -7.61 -5.88 -13.04
C LEU A 132 -8.60 -4.95 -12.32
N VAL A 133 -9.29 -5.50 -11.32
CA VAL A 133 -10.00 -4.75 -10.30
C VAL A 133 -9.25 -4.87 -8.98
N GLY A 134 -9.10 -3.74 -8.30
CA GLY A 134 -8.49 -3.68 -6.98
C GLY A 134 -9.44 -3.07 -5.95
N VAL A 135 -9.40 -3.63 -4.75
CA VAL A 135 -10.08 -3.12 -3.54
C VAL A 135 -9.02 -2.89 -2.49
N THR A 136 -8.86 -1.65 -2.06
CA THR A 136 -7.89 -1.24 -1.04
C THR A 136 -8.63 -0.61 0.13
N THR A 137 -8.56 -1.23 1.30
CA THR A 137 -9.10 -0.68 2.55
C THR A 137 -8.00 0.04 3.30
N VAL A 138 -8.17 1.32 3.57
CA VAL A 138 -7.28 2.08 4.44
C VAL A 138 -7.54 1.65 5.88
N LEU A 139 -6.49 1.20 6.57
CA LEU A 139 -6.56 0.75 7.94
C LEU A 139 -6.25 1.93 8.85
N ASP A 140 -7.21 2.24 9.72
CA ASP A 140 -6.94 3.07 10.87
C ASP A 140 -6.16 2.22 11.89
N LEU A 141 -4.94 2.59 12.20
CA LEU A 141 -4.10 1.86 13.17
C LEU A 141 -4.61 2.02 14.61
N ASP A 142 -5.43 3.02 14.88
CA ASP A 142 -6.20 3.12 16.13
C ASP A 142 -7.39 2.15 16.14
N ALA A 143 -7.84 1.70 14.97
CA ALA A 143 -8.77 0.60 14.81
C ALA A 143 -7.99 -0.74 14.78
N ARG A 144 -8.44 -1.69 15.60
CA ARG A 144 -7.82 -3.03 15.78
C ARG A 144 -7.40 -3.67 14.47
N LEU A 145 -6.12 -4.07 14.37
CA LEU A 145 -5.66 -4.94 13.29
C LEU A 145 -6.62 -6.13 13.10
N PRO A 146 -6.88 -6.56 11.85
CA PRO A 146 -7.72 -7.74 11.61
C PRO A 146 -7.24 -8.94 12.44
N PRO A 147 -8.13 -9.83 12.91
CA PRO A 147 -7.78 -10.93 13.83
C PRO A 147 -6.61 -11.81 13.37
N LYS A 148 -6.42 -11.98 12.07
CA LYS A 148 -5.28 -12.75 11.52
C LYS A 148 -3.91 -12.13 11.85
N PHE A 149 -3.87 -10.85 12.24
CA PHE A 149 -2.64 -10.12 12.62
C PHE A 149 -2.47 -10.00 14.13
N ASP A 150 -3.44 -10.46 14.94
CA ASP A 150 -3.43 -10.33 16.40
C ASP A 150 -2.16 -10.87 17.05
N LYS A 151 -1.60 -11.95 16.47
CA LYS A 151 -0.32 -12.52 16.93
C LYS A 151 0.86 -11.55 16.82
N PHE A 152 0.79 -10.56 15.95
CA PHE A 152 1.84 -9.55 15.75
C PHE A 152 1.48 -8.18 16.32
N ARG A 153 0.29 -8.01 16.91
CA ARG A 153 -0.15 -6.72 17.47
C ARG A 153 0.88 -6.15 18.43
N LYS A 154 1.26 -6.91 19.45
CA LYS A 154 2.27 -6.50 20.43
C LYS A 154 3.62 -6.17 19.79
N VAL A 155 3.98 -6.86 18.71
CA VAL A 155 5.22 -6.59 17.96
C VAL A 155 5.13 -5.26 17.22
N VAL A 156 4.01 -4.97 16.58
CA VAL A 156 3.80 -3.70 15.87
C VAL A 156 3.76 -2.54 16.86
N ASP A 157 3.03 -2.70 17.97
CA ASP A 157 2.97 -1.70 19.05
C ASP A 157 4.37 -1.41 19.61
N GLU A 158 5.18 -2.45 19.86
CA GLU A 158 6.57 -2.30 20.32
C GLU A 158 7.45 -1.58 19.32
N ILE A 159 7.32 -1.92 18.02
CA ILE A 159 8.05 -1.22 16.97
C ILE A 159 7.69 0.26 16.97
N ASP A 160 6.41 0.63 17.03
CA ASP A 160 5.96 2.01 17.00
C ASP A 160 6.41 2.81 18.23
N HIS A 161 6.42 2.19 19.41
CA HIS A 161 6.89 2.83 20.65
C HIS A 161 8.42 3.00 20.70
N GLN A 162 9.18 2.12 20.07
CA GLN A 162 10.64 2.10 20.16
C GLN A 162 11.36 2.40 18.84
N LEU A 163 10.74 3.12 17.91
CA LEU A 163 11.33 3.42 16.58
C LEU A 163 12.70 4.10 16.64
N GLU A 164 12.96 4.90 17.69
CA GLU A 164 14.24 5.59 17.92
C GLU A 164 15.36 4.67 18.41
N SER A 165 14.98 3.50 18.96
CA SER A 165 15.92 2.53 19.55
C SER A 165 16.47 1.55 18.52
N GLN A 166 17.55 0.82 18.89
CA GLN A 166 18.01 -0.32 18.12
C GLN A 166 17.09 -1.54 18.34
N LEU A 167 16.09 -1.68 17.48
CA LEU A 167 15.20 -2.85 17.47
C LEU A 167 15.91 -4.07 16.88
N ARG A 168 16.07 -5.12 17.68
CA ARG A 168 16.60 -6.40 17.24
C ARG A 168 15.46 -7.36 16.87
N VAL A 169 15.59 -8.04 15.75
CA VAL A 169 14.55 -8.97 15.30
C VAL A 169 14.35 -10.13 16.27
N GLY A 170 15.42 -10.54 16.98
CA GLY A 170 15.33 -11.55 18.04
C GLY A 170 14.41 -11.14 19.19
N ASP A 171 14.47 -9.87 19.62
CA ASP A 171 13.61 -9.35 20.69
C ASP A 171 12.14 -9.29 20.26
N LEU A 172 11.89 -8.88 19.02
CA LEU A 172 10.55 -8.89 18.42
C LEU A 172 10.00 -10.33 18.26
N ALA A 173 10.86 -11.29 17.94
CA ALA A 173 10.48 -12.71 17.87
C ALA A 173 10.10 -13.24 19.27
N ALA A 174 10.81 -12.83 20.33
CA ALA A 174 10.47 -13.18 21.70
C ALA A 174 9.10 -12.63 22.12
N ILE A 175 8.77 -11.37 21.76
CA ILE A 175 7.45 -10.80 22.00
C ILE A 175 6.33 -11.61 21.31
N ALA A 176 6.61 -12.14 20.11
CA ALA A 176 5.68 -13.01 19.39
C ALA A 176 5.66 -14.47 19.88
N ASN A 177 6.46 -14.83 20.89
CA ASN A 177 6.69 -16.21 21.33
C ASN A 177 7.12 -17.16 20.20
N MET A 178 8.05 -16.70 19.35
CA MET A 178 8.55 -17.44 18.18
C MET A 178 10.07 -17.49 18.17
N SER A 179 10.65 -18.53 17.54
CA SER A 179 12.06 -18.49 17.15
C SER A 179 12.26 -17.41 16.05
N GLU A 180 13.45 -16.82 15.99
CA GLU A 180 13.72 -15.73 15.01
C GLU A 180 13.47 -16.17 13.56
N SER A 181 13.83 -17.38 13.19
CA SER A 181 13.59 -17.92 11.84
C SER A 181 12.11 -18.10 11.53
N HIS A 182 11.32 -18.57 12.50
CA HIS A 182 9.87 -18.70 12.36
C HIS A 182 9.21 -17.34 12.29
N PHE A 183 9.63 -16.40 13.17
CA PHE A 183 9.14 -15.02 13.18
C PHE A 183 9.36 -14.34 11.83
N ARG A 184 10.60 -14.34 11.29
CA ARG A 184 10.91 -13.73 9.98
C ARG A 184 10.01 -14.24 8.87
N ARG A 185 9.80 -15.55 8.79
CA ARG A 185 8.96 -16.19 7.77
C ARG A 185 7.49 -15.82 7.95
N SER A 186 6.95 -15.97 9.17
CA SER A 186 5.57 -15.69 9.48
C SER A 186 5.23 -14.20 9.35
N PHE A 187 6.16 -13.32 9.77
CA PHE A 187 6.02 -11.88 9.62
C PHE A 187 5.99 -11.48 8.14
N LYS A 188 6.95 -11.99 7.33
CA LYS A 188 6.96 -11.75 5.89
C LYS A 188 5.71 -12.29 5.19
N GLN A 189 5.22 -13.45 5.58
CA GLN A 189 3.98 -14.03 5.06
C GLN A 189 2.76 -13.15 5.43
N CYS A 190 2.77 -12.56 6.62
CA CYS A 190 1.70 -11.72 7.15
C CYS A 190 1.71 -10.32 6.53
N PHE A 191 2.87 -9.66 6.52
CA PHE A 191 3.02 -8.25 6.13
C PHE A 191 3.61 -8.05 4.72
N GLY A 192 3.93 -9.13 3.99
CA GLY A 192 4.52 -9.06 2.66
C GLY A 192 5.99 -8.68 2.62
N ILE A 193 6.55 -8.10 3.69
CA ILE A 193 7.91 -7.59 3.80
C ILE A 193 8.64 -8.16 5.04
N ALA A 194 9.96 -8.15 5.02
CA ALA A 194 10.76 -8.59 6.15
C ALA A 194 10.67 -7.62 7.34
N PRO A 195 10.84 -8.09 8.61
CA PRO A 195 10.74 -7.23 9.79
C PRO A 195 11.65 -5.99 9.75
N GLN A 196 12.89 -6.12 9.28
CA GLN A 196 13.81 -4.96 9.16
C GLN A 196 13.30 -3.92 8.15
N GLU A 197 12.74 -4.39 7.04
CA GLU A 197 12.15 -3.50 6.04
C GLU A 197 10.92 -2.78 6.59
N PHE A 198 10.10 -3.49 7.38
CA PHE A 198 8.96 -2.91 8.08
C PHE A 198 9.40 -1.78 9.03
N ILE A 199 10.39 -2.05 9.90
CA ILE A 199 10.96 -1.05 10.82
C ILE A 199 11.47 0.16 10.05
N LEU A 200 12.23 -0.07 8.98
CA LEU A 200 12.74 1.02 8.12
C LEU A 200 11.61 1.89 7.57
N GLN A 201 10.55 1.27 7.08
CA GLN A 201 9.39 1.99 6.54
C GLN A 201 8.67 2.81 7.62
N GLN A 202 8.50 2.27 8.83
CA GLN A 202 7.92 3.03 9.96
C GLN A 202 8.80 4.24 10.35
N ARG A 203 10.12 4.06 10.39
CA ARG A 203 11.06 5.17 10.63
C ARG A 203 10.96 6.27 9.57
N LEU A 204 10.90 5.88 8.30
CA LEU A 204 10.75 6.83 7.19
C LEU A 204 9.39 7.53 7.22
N ARG A 205 8.31 6.83 7.59
CA ARG A 205 6.98 7.41 7.81
C ARG A 205 7.03 8.49 8.90
N ARG A 206 7.54 8.15 10.09
CA ARG A 206 7.69 9.11 11.20
C ARG A 206 8.53 10.32 10.77
N ALA A 207 9.61 10.09 10.03
CA ALA A 207 10.45 11.17 9.52
C ALA A 207 9.72 12.08 8.53
N ALA A 208 8.90 11.52 7.62
CA ALA A 208 8.09 12.31 6.68
C ALA A 208 7.12 13.23 7.43
N THR A 209 6.40 12.71 8.42
CA THR A 209 5.51 13.51 9.29
C THR A 209 6.29 14.61 10.03
N LEU A 210 7.44 14.30 10.63
CA LEU A 210 8.25 15.31 11.32
C LEU A 210 8.82 16.38 10.40
N LEU A 211 9.10 16.03 9.14
CA LEU A 211 9.56 16.99 8.13
C LEU A 211 8.48 18.00 7.73
N THR A 212 7.23 17.57 7.64
CA THR A 212 6.09 18.44 7.28
C THR A 212 5.55 19.24 8.47
N ASP A 213 5.51 18.62 9.65
CA ASP A 213 4.79 19.16 10.80
C ASP A 213 5.70 19.94 11.76
N THR A 214 7.03 19.94 11.54
CA THR A 214 7.98 20.59 12.44
C THR A 214 9.15 21.27 11.70
N ASP A 215 9.74 22.28 12.36
CA ASP A 215 10.96 22.95 11.88
C ASP A 215 12.27 22.27 12.37
N ARG A 216 12.20 21.04 12.91
CA ARG A 216 13.38 20.29 13.37
C ARG A 216 14.38 20.11 12.24
N THR A 217 15.68 20.18 12.56
CA THR A 217 16.73 19.92 11.56
C THR A 217 16.66 18.49 11.05
N VAL A 218 17.10 18.28 9.81
CA VAL A 218 17.16 16.94 9.19
C VAL A 218 18.00 15.97 10.03
N LEU A 219 19.10 16.47 10.65
CA LEU A 219 19.92 15.70 11.57
C LEU A 219 19.10 15.25 12.80
N LYS A 220 18.38 16.17 13.44
CA LYS A 220 17.57 15.85 14.63
C LYS A 220 16.48 14.84 14.29
N ILE A 221 15.77 15.02 13.18
CA ILE A 221 14.75 14.06 12.70
C ILE A 221 15.37 12.68 12.44
N SER A 222 16.55 12.62 11.81
CA SER A 222 17.20 11.33 11.57
C SER A 222 17.46 10.56 12.87
N LEU A 223 17.95 11.24 13.91
CA LEU A 223 18.20 10.63 15.22
C LEU A 223 16.90 10.24 15.93
N ASP A 224 15.89 11.12 15.94
CA ASP A 224 14.57 10.89 16.54
C ASP A 224 13.81 9.72 15.87
N CYS A 225 14.19 9.37 14.64
CA CYS A 225 13.64 8.23 13.92
C CYS A 225 14.56 6.99 13.94
N GLY A 226 15.59 6.97 14.81
CA GLY A 226 16.43 5.79 15.03
C GLY A 226 17.44 5.49 13.92
N PHE A 227 17.83 6.49 13.11
CA PHE A 227 18.96 6.37 12.19
C PHE A 227 20.26 6.74 12.92
N GLY A 228 21.31 5.94 12.70
CA GLY A 228 22.60 6.16 13.33
C GLY A 228 23.34 7.40 12.80
N ASP A 229 23.05 7.81 11.57
CA ASP A 229 23.61 9.01 10.94
C ASP A 229 22.67 9.60 9.89
N GLN A 230 22.86 10.91 9.65
CA GLN A 230 22.06 11.68 8.70
C GLN A 230 22.27 11.22 7.24
N SER A 231 23.47 10.79 6.88
CA SER A 231 23.78 10.40 5.50
C SER A 231 23.06 9.11 5.13
N HIS A 232 23.03 8.13 6.04
CA HIS A 232 22.25 6.91 5.87
C HIS A 232 20.77 7.22 5.76
N PHE A 233 20.24 8.06 6.66
CA PHE A 233 18.85 8.53 6.60
C PHE A 233 18.52 9.16 5.26
N CYS A 234 19.30 10.15 4.80
CA CYS A 234 19.02 10.84 3.53
C CYS A 234 19.01 9.88 2.33
N ARG A 235 19.93 8.92 2.28
CA ARG A 235 19.95 7.90 1.22
C ARG A 235 18.71 7.01 1.24
N GLN A 236 18.32 6.51 2.43
CA GLN A 236 17.11 5.66 2.57
C GLN A 236 15.84 6.44 2.25
N PHE A 237 15.75 7.69 2.73
CA PHE A 237 14.62 8.57 2.46
C PHE A 237 14.47 8.85 0.96
N ALA A 238 15.57 9.28 0.29
CA ALA A 238 15.55 9.54 -1.14
C ALA A 238 15.25 8.26 -1.97
N ARG A 239 15.76 7.11 -1.53
CA ARG A 239 15.46 5.82 -2.18
C ARG A 239 13.97 5.46 -2.07
N PHE A 240 13.34 5.80 -0.95
CA PHE A 240 11.94 5.46 -0.68
C PHE A 240 10.98 6.46 -1.32
N PHE A 241 11.17 7.76 -1.08
CA PHE A 241 10.28 8.82 -1.55
C PHE A 241 10.65 9.39 -2.93
N GLY A 242 11.81 9.07 -3.48
CA GLY A 242 12.28 9.59 -4.77
C GLY A 242 12.94 10.96 -4.70
N GLU A 243 12.96 11.62 -3.53
CA GLU A 243 13.51 12.94 -3.31
C GLU A 243 14.19 13.06 -1.93
N SER A 244 15.02 14.10 -1.75
CA SER A 244 15.71 14.33 -0.49
C SER A 244 14.77 14.82 0.61
N PRO A 245 15.10 14.60 1.92
CA PRO A 245 14.30 15.13 3.04
C PRO A 245 14.10 16.65 2.97
N GLY A 246 15.14 17.40 2.53
CA GLY A 246 15.03 18.85 2.39
C GLY A 246 14.11 19.30 1.26
N SER A 247 14.01 18.53 0.16
CA SER A 247 13.04 18.78 -0.90
C SER A 247 11.63 18.47 -0.44
N TYR A 248 11.45 17.33 0.22
CA TYR A 248 10.16 16.88 0.77
C TYR A 248 9.53 17.89 1.72
N ARG A 249 10.33 18.53 2.61
CA ARG A 249 9.87 19.59 3.54
C ARG A 249 9.30 20.82 2.84
N ARG A 250 9.77 21.16 1.64
CA ARG A 250 9.39 22.40 0.94
C ARG A 250 8.08 22.31 0.15
N LYS A 251 7.44 21.15 0.16
CA LYS A 251 6.13 20.94 -0.46
C LYS A 251 5.01 21.36 0.50
#